data_3f8c5392fd6f115ebdb4da074beaa5dd
#
_entry.id   3f8c5392fd6f115ebdb4da074beaa5dd
#
_cell.length_a   1.000
_cell.length_b   1.000
_cell.length_c   1.000
_cell.angle_alpha   90.00
_cell.angle_beta   90.00
_cell.angle_gamma   90.00
#
_symmetry.space_group_name_H-M   'P 1'
#
loop_
_entity.id
_entity.type
_entity.pdbx_description
1 polymer ?
#
loop_
_entity_poly.entity_id
_entity_poly.type
_entity_poly.pdbx_seq_one_letter_code
_entity_poly.pdbx_strand_id
1 'polypeptide(L)'
;MAKLKEYDAKLQTAHAQSADLITQARKDAESAGQRIVAEAQAEASRQRDRASADIESAKQSALSDIAGKSTDIAFSLARRIVGRELRTEDHTQLIADSLNKMPSQN
;
A
#
# COMPACT_ATOMS: atom_id res chain seq x y z
N MET A 1 68.91 24.51 26.40
CA MET A 1 68.95 23.94 25.04
C MET A 1 68.28 22.57 24.96
N ALA A 2 68.56 21.65 25.85
CA ALA A 2 67.95 20.32 25.86
C ALA A 2 66.42 20.37 26.07
N LYS A 3 65.91 21.28 26.91
CA LYS A 3 64.49 21.44 27.13
C LYS A 3 63.72 21.97 25.91
N LEU A 4 64.34 22.86 25.14
CA LEU A 4 63.73 23.39 23.93
C LEU A 4 63.57 22.31 22.86
N LYS A 5 64.57 21.44 22.71
CA LYS A 5 64.51 20.29 21.77
C LYS A 5 63.41 19.31 22.20
N GLU A 6 63.29 19.06 23.49
CA GLU A 6 62.20 18.22 24.03
C GLU A 6 60.82 18.79 23.77
N TYR A 7 60.67 20.08 23.97
CA TYR A 7 59.38 20.75 23.69
C TYR A 7 59.06 20.74 22.21
N ASP A 8 60.05 20.99 21.34
CA ASP A 8 59.89 20.91 19.89
C ASP A 8 59.48 19.52 19.45
N ALA A 9 60.14 18.49 19.98
CA ALA A 9 59.84 17.11 19.68
C ALA A 9 58.42 16.74 20.13
N LYS A 10 58.02 17.18 21.33
CA LYS A 10 56.66 16.96 21.82
C LYS A 10 55.63 17.69 20.99
N LEU A 11 55.94 18.91 20.56
CA LEU A 11 55.06 19.70 19.71
C LEU A 11 54.86 19.04 18.35
N GLN A 12 55.94 18.56 17.74
CA GLN A 12 55.87 17.85 16.47
C GLN A 12 55.06 16.54 16.57
N THR A 13 55.27 15.82 17.68
CA THR A 13 54.49 14.60 17.95
C THR A 13 53.00 14.93 18.12
N ALA A 14 52.72 16.02 18.88
CA ALA A 14 51.35 16.47 19.06
C ALA A 14 50.66 16.85 17.74
N HIS A 15 51.40 17.55 16.85
CA HIS A 15 50.90 17.90 15.53
C HIS A 15 50.65 16.68 14.67
N ALA A 16 51.53 15.70 14.70
CA ALA A 16 51.36 14.45 13.95
C ALA A 16 50.17 13.67 14.49
N GLN A 17 50.01 13.59 15.80
CA GLN A 17 48.86 12.91 16.41
C GLN A 17 47.54 13.61 16.08
N SER A 18 47.56 14.97 16.11
CA SER A 18 46.39 15.74 15.68
C SER A 18 46.02 15.50 14.25
N ALA A 19 47.00 15.48 13.36
CA ALA A 19 46.77 15.23 11.94
C ALA A 19 46.16 13.83 11.72
N ASP A 20 46.73 12.82 12.39
CA ASP A 20 46.20 11.46 12.33
C ASP A 20 44.81 11.36 12.88
N LEU A 21 44.51 12.06 13.98
CA LEU A 21 43.19 12.07 14.60
C LEU A 21 42.17 12.69 13.66
N ILE A 22 42.54 13.79 13.01
CA ILE A 22 41.64 14.45 12.04
C ILE A 22 41.40 13.54 10.85
N THR A 23 42.46 12.90 10.33
CA THR A 23 42.32 11.95 9.20
C THR A 23 41.42 10.79 9.58
N GLN A 24 41.59 10.24 10.77
CA GLN A 24 40.76 9.13 11.26
C GLN A 24 39.33 9.56 11.44
N ALA A 25 39.10 10.75 12.03
CA ALA A 25 37.79 11.30 12.22
C ALA A 25 37.07 11.52 10.88
N ARG A 26 37.78 12.00 9.85
CA ARG A 26 37.21 12.17 8.52
C ARG A 26 36.81 10.85 7.90
N LYS A 27 37.67 9.84 8.03
CA LYS A 27 37.34 8.49 7.53
C LYS A 27 36.13 7.91 8.21
N ASP A 28 36.08 8.07 9.55
CA ASP A 28 34.95 7.57 10.34
C ASP A 28 33.67 8.30 9.96
N ALA A 29 33.74 9.62 9.77
CA ALA A 29 32.59 10.43 9.39
C ALA A 29 32.09 10.05 7.98
N GLU A 30 33.02 9.86 7.05
CA GLU A 30 32.70 9.43 5.69
C GLU A 30 32.03 8.05 5.67
N SER A 31 32.60 7.12 6.42
CA SER A 31 32.05 5.78 6.56
C SER A 31 30.66 5.79 7.19
N ALA A 32 30.50 6.59 8.26
CA ALA A 32 29.20 6.76 8.92
C ALA A 32 28.19 7.40 7.97
N GLY A 33 28.62 8.40 7.21
CA GLY A 33 27.77 9.06 6.22
C GLY A 33 27.29 8.10 5.13
N GLN A 34 28.20 7.28 4.59
CA GLN A 34 27.86 6.27 3.58
C GLN A 34 26.86 5.25 4.15
N ARG A 35 27.06 4.82 5.39
CA ARG A 35 26.15 3.88 6.04
C ARG A 35 24.76 4.49 6.23
N ILE A 36 24.71 5.74 6.68
CA ILE A 36 23.44 6.44 6.86
C ILE A 36 22.68 6.56 5.54
N VAL A 37 23.37 6.93 4.46
CA VAL A 37 22.77 7.03 3.14
C VAL A 37 22.27 5.65 2.67
N ALA A 38 23.06 4.61 2.85
CA ALA A 38 22.68 3.25 2.47
C ALA A 38 21.46 2.77 3.25
N GLU A 39 21.42 3.03 4.56
CA GLU A 39 20.28 2.68 5.40
C GLU A 39 19.03 3.48 5.00
N ALA A 40 19.18 4.76 4.69
CA ALA A 40 18.07 5.59 4.25
C ALA A 40 17.51 5.11 2.91
N GLN A 41 18.38 4.74 1.98
CA GLN A 41 17.95 4.20 0.70
C GLN A 41 17.24 2.85 0.85
N ALA A 42 17.76 1.98 1.71
CA ALA A 42 17.15 0.70 2.00
C ALA A 42 15.76 0.88 2.65
N GLU A 43 15.66 1.82 3.60
CA GLU A 43 14.38 2.12 4.24
C GLU A 43 13.38 2.72 3.27
N ALA A 44 13.82 3.64 2.41
CA ALA A 44 12.97 4.22 1.37
C ALA A 44 12.44 3.14 0.42
N SER A 45 13.30 2.19 0.05
CA SER A 45 12.90 1.06 -0.79
C SER A 45 11.87 0.18 -0.10
N ARG A 46 12.07 -0.12 1.18
CA ARG A 46 11.09 -0.90 1.96
C ARG A 46 9.76 -0.19 2.07
N GLN A 47 9.77 1.12 2.31
CA GLN A 47 8.54 1.91 2.39
C GLN A 47 7.81 1.95 1.04
N ARG A 48 8.56 2.06 -0.05
CA ARG A 48 7.98 2.03 -1.40
C ARG A 48 7.32 0.69 -1.68
N ASP A 49 7.98 -0.40 -1.34
CA ASP A 49 7.44 -1.75 -1.54
C ASP A 49 6.20 -1.97 -0.68
N ARG A 50 6.22 -1.49 0.55
CA ARG A 50 5.07 -1.57 1.45
C ARG A 50 3.90 -0.76 0.92
N ALA A 51 4.15 0.48 0.47
CA ALA A 51 3.12 1.33 -0.09
C ALA A 51 2.53 0.71 -1.36
N SER A 52 3.36 0.12 -2.21
CA SER A 52 2.91 -0.58 -3.40
C SER A 52 2.03 -1.78 -3.06
N ALA A 53 2.42 -2.56 -2.06
CA ALA A 53 1.64 -3.69 -1.58
C ALA A 53 0.31 -3.23 -0.97
N ASP A 54 0.32 -2.15 -0.20
CA ASP A 54 -0.89 -1.58 0.40
C ASP A 54 -1.85 -1.07 -0.66
N ILE A 55 -1.33 -0.41 -1.70
CA ILE A 55 -2.14 0.07 -2.83
C ILE A 55 -2.77 -1.11 -3.56
N GLU A 56 -2.01 -2.15 -3.82
CA GLU A 56 -2.53 -3.35 -4.50
C GLU A 56 -3.61 -4.03 -3.65
N SER A 57 -3.39 -4.13 -2.35
CA SER A 57 -4.37 -4.69 -1.42
C SER A 57 -5.64 -3.84 -1.38
N ALA A 58 -5.52 -2.52 -1.31
CA ALA A 58 -6.64 -1.60 -1.33
C ALA A 58 -7.42 -1.68 -2.64
N LYS A 59 -6.70 -1.82 -3.76
CA LYS A 59 -7.29 -2.00 -5.08
C LYS A 59 -8.13 -3.27 -5.13
N GLN A 60 -7.59 -4.38 -4.67
CA GLN A 60 -8.29 -5.66 -4.65
C GLN A 60 -9.53 -5.59 -3.76
N SER A 61 -9.42 -4.97 -2.60
CA SER A 61 -10.52 -4.78 -1.68
C SER A 61 -11.61 -3.91 -2.33
N ALA A 62 -11.23 -2.81 -2.98
CA ALA A 62 -12.18 -1.92 -3.64
C ALA A 62 -12.89 -2.62 -4.80
N LEU A 63 -12.17 -3.41 -5.60
CA LEU A 63 -12.76 -4.17 -6.70
C LEU A 63 -13.75 -5.22 -6.18
N SER A 64 -13.41 -5.89 -5.08
CA SER A 64 -14.30 -6.84 -4.43
C SER A 64 -15.57 -6.17 -3.92
N ASP A 65 -15.45 -5.00 -3.28
CA ASP A 65 -16.58 -4.23 -2.78
C ASP A 65 -17.49 -3.76 -3.92
N ILE A 66 -16.90 -3.27 -5.01
CA ILE A 66 -17.65 -2.84 -6.18
C ILE A 66 -18.40 -4.02 -6.79
N ALA A 67 -17.75 -5.16 -6.93
CA ALA A 67 -18.36 -6.37 -7.49
C ALA A 67 -19.54 -6.81 -6.59
N GLY A 68 -19.36 -6.80 -5.27
CA GLY A 68 -20.40 -7.15 -4.31
C GLY A 68 -21.60 -6.22 -4.41
N LYS A 69 -21.37 -4.91 -4.43
CA LYS A 69 -22.42 -3.91 -4.57
C LYS A 69 -23.15 -4.00 -5.90
N SER A 70 -22.41 -4.24 -6.98
CA SER A 70 -23.00 -4.41 -8.30
C SER A 70 -23.91 -5.64 -8.36
N THR A 71 -23.50 -6.73 -7.73
CA THR A 71 -24.30 -7.94 -7.61
C THR A 71 -25.59 -7.66 -6.82
N ASP A 72 -25.48 -6.98 -5.69
CA ASP A 72 -26.63 -6.63 -4.87
C ASP A 72 -27.62 -5.73 -5.61
N ILE A 73 -27.13 -4.76 -6.36
CA ILE A 73 -27.94 -3.87 -7.18
C ILE A 73 -28.64 -4.67 -8.28
N ALA A 74 -27.93 -5.58 -8.93
CA ALA A 74 -28.47 -6.43 -9.97
C ALA A 74 -29.59 -7.33 -9.44
N PHE A 75 -29.40 -7.95 -8.28
CA PHE A 75 -30.43 -8.75 -7.62
C PHE A 75 -31.62 -7.91 -7.21
N SER A 76 -31.39 -6.75 -6.63
CA SER A 76 -32.45 -5.84 -6.22
C SER A 76 -33.28 -5.39 -7.42
N LEU A 77 -32.61 -5.05 -8.52
CA LEU A 77 -33.27 -4.66 -9.77
C LEU A 77 -34.06 -5.81 -10.36
N ALA A 78 -33.48 -7.00 -10.40
CA ALA A 78 -34.18 -8.20 -10.89
C ALA A 78 -35.43 -8.50 -10.08
N ARG A 79 -35.35 -8.41 -8.77
CA ARG A 79 -36.54 -8.59 -7.89
C ARG A 79 -37.63 -7.59 -8.20
N ARG A 80 -37.26 -6.34 -8.42
CA ARG A 80 -38.22 -5.28 -8.77
C ARG A 80 -38.86 -5.55 -10.11
N ILE A 81 -38.11 -5.94 -11.11
CA ILE A 81 -38.62 -6.23 -12.44
C ILE A 81 -39.53 -7.43 -12.41
N VAL A 82 -39.12 -8.52 -11.81
CA VAL A 82 -39.91 -9.74 -11.69
C VAL A 82 -41.18 -9.47 -10.87
N GLY A 83 -41.04 -8.79 -9.73
CA GLY A 83 -42.18 -8.45 -8.89
C GLY A 83 -43.19 -7.56 -9.60
N ARG A 84 -42.68 -6.59 -10.38
CA ARG A 84 -43.55 -5.68 -11.14
C ARG A 84 -44.28 -6.40 -12.26
N GLU A 85 -43.63 -7.24 -12.99
CA GLU A 85 -44.25 -8.03 -14.06
C GLU A 85 -45.28 -9.01 -13.51
N LEU A 86 -44.97 -9.66 -12.39
CA LEU A 86 -45.90 -10.59 -11.75
C LEU A 86 -47.14 -9.91 -11.17
N ARG A 87 -47.00 -8.67 -10.73
CA ARG A 87 -48.09 -7.92 -10.16
C ARG A 87 -48.97 -7.24 -11.20
N THR A 88 -48.43 -6.97 -12.38
CA THR A 88 -49.17 -6.25 -13.42
C THR A 88 -49.78 -7.20 -14.43
N GLU A 89 -49.66 -6.92 -15.69
CA GLU A 89 -50.39 -7.55 -16.77
C GLU A 89 -50.14 -9.04 -16.92
N ASP A 90 -48.88 -9.48 -16.81
CA ASP A 90 -48.52 -10.89 -17.05
C ASP A 90 -49.11 -11.82 -16.00
N HIS A 91 -49.17 -11.39 -14.75
CA HIS A 91 -49.74 -12.19 -13.70
C HIS A 91 -51.27 -12.27 -13.88
N THR A 92 -51.88 -11.19 -14.26
CA THR A 92 -53.33 -11.13 -14.55
C THR A 92 -53.70 -11.98 -15.74
N GLN A 93 -52.89 -11.95 -16.79
CA GLN A 93 -53.06 -12.80 -17.98
C GLN A 93 -52.90 -14.28 -17.66
N LEU A 94 -51.93 -14.64 -16.88
CA LEU A 94 -51.71 -16.02 -16.45
C LEU A 94 -52.91 -16.55 -15.67
N ILE A 95 -53.45 -15.75 -14.79
CA ILE A 95 -54.65 -16.11 -14.00
C ILE A 95 -55.83 -16.21 -14.93
N ALA A 96 -56.02 -15.25 -15.84
CA ALA A 96 -57.10 -15.25 -16.79
C ALA A 96 -57.05 -16.46 -17.73
N ASP A 97 -55.85 -16.77 -18.23
CA ASP A 97 -55.64 -17.95 -19.09
C ASP A 97 -55.90 -19.26 -18.34
N SER A 98 -55.49 -19.34 -17.08
CA SER A 98 -55.77 -20.49 -16.22
C SER A 98 -57.22 -20.69 -15.98
N LEU A 99 -57.94 -19.59 -15.73
CA LEU A 99 -59.40 -19.63 -15.54
C LEU A 99 -60.12 -20.00 -16.80
N ASN A 100 -59.65 -19.54 -17.96
CA ASN A 100 -60.25 -19.90 -19.24
C ASN A 100 -60.03 -21.36 -19.63
N LYS A 101 -58.94 -21.94 -19.23
CA LYS A 101 -58.65 -23.36 -19.48
C LYS A 101 -59.37 -24.30 -18.56
N MET A 102 -59.66 -23.87 -17.35
CA MET A 102 -60.38 -24.69 -16.35
C MET A 102 -61.81 -25.05 -16.74
N PRO A 103 -62.63 -24.11 -17.23
CA PRO A 103 -64.00 -24.44 -17.54
C PRO A 103 -64.18 -25.42 -18.72
N SER A 104 -63.19 -25.49 -19.60
CA SER A 104 -63.30 -26.37 -20.77
C SER A 104 -63.11 -27.85 -20.43
N GLN A 105 -62.68 -28.15 -19.24
CA GLN A 105 -62.50 -29.51 -18.76
C GLN A 105 -63.75 -30.11 -18.12
N ASN A 106 -64.67 -29.25 -17.82
CA ASN A 106 -65.95 -29.67 -17.27
C ASN A 106 -66.99 -29.81 -18.38
#